data_7bb21ca084f3d4bec0062bdbd4bcee1d
#
_entry.id   7bb21ca084f3d4bec0062bdbd4bcee1d
#
_cell.length_a   1.000
_cell.length_b   1.000
_cell.length_c   1.000
_cell.angle_alpha   90.00
_cell.angle_beta   90.00
_cell.angle_gamma   90.00
#
_symmetry.space_group_name_H-M   'P 1'
#
loop_
_entity.id
_entity.type
_entity.pdbx_description
1 polymer ?
#
loop_
_entity_poly.entity_id
_entity_poly.type
_entity_poly.pdbx_seq_one_letter_code
_entity_poly.pdbx_strand_id
1 'polypeptide(L)'
;TALRRDFPQYNAWYGIEGLAFGKTRIPNYNLLVGRYPGADGMKTGFVCESGFNLVGTATRNGRTLAAVVFGEKNGLARAEAVAKLLDAGFATQGQGSASLATLAPYGDTQTPTDLRPVICKPAQAAAQSEASTGPKEGPKSIYQQKLTDPKLVVVSLGGATGPVPKAMVGRVEYADVPVPSWRPDLPPPAFAASAQGG
;
A
#
# COMPACT_ATOMS: atom_id res chain seq x y z
N THR A 1 -1.16 -6.87 9.50
CA THR A 1 -1.46 -8.25 9.96
C THR A 1 -2.85 -8.37 10.57
N ALA A 2 -3.26 -7.49 11.50
CA ALA A 2 -4.57 -7.53 12.14
C ALA A 2 -5.72 -7.57 11.12
N LEU A 3 -5.73 -6.71 10.11
CA LEU A 3 -6.77 -6.73 9.07
C LEU A 3 -6.95 -8.10 8.40
N ARG A 4 -5.84 -8.78 8.08
CA ARG A 4 -5.92 -10.10 7.45
C ARG A 4 -6.37 -11.21 8.41
N ARG A 5 -6.02 -11.08 9.69
CA ARG A 5 -6.41 -12.03 10.72
C ARG A 5 -7.87 -11.89 11.12
N ASP A 6 -8.29 -10.63 11.35
CA ASP A 6 -9.59 -10.33 11.95
C ASP A 6 -10.69 -10.20 10.87
N PHE A 7 -10.30 -9.92 9.62
CA PHE A 7 -11.21 -9.74 8.48
C PHE A 7 -10.79 -10.59 7.27
N PRO A 8 -10.65 -11.92 7.42
CA PRO A 8 -10.15 -12.80 6.37
C PRO A 8 -11.01 -12.81 5.10
N GLN A 9 -12.30 -12.47 5.20
CA GLN A 9 -13.22 -12.36 4.07
C GLN A 9 -12.79 -11.31 3.03
N TYR A 10 -11.95 -10.34 3.40
CA TYR A 10 -11.43 -9.32 2.49
C TYR A 10 -10.06 -9.66 1.90
N ASN A 11 -9.44 -10.78 2.26
CA ASN A 11 -8.09 -11.12 1.82
C ASN A 11 -7.95 -11.18 0.30
N ALA A 12 -8.98 -11.66 -0.40
CA ALA A 12 -8.98 -11.74 -1.87
C ALA A 12 -8.85 -10.35 -2.54
N TRP A 13 -9.28 -9.28 -1.90
CA TRP A 13 -9.24 -7.93 -2.47
C TRP A 13 -7.84 -7.35 -2.53
N TYR A 14 -6.94 -7.75 -1.62
CA TYR A 14 -5.56 -7.27 -1.62
C TYR A 14 -4.74 -7.82 -2.79
N GLY A 15 -5.12 -9.00 -3.32
CA GLY A 15 -4.46 -9.67 -4.44
C GLY A 15 -5.02 -9.31 -5.81
N ILE A 16 -5.94 -8.35 -5.93
CA ILE A 16 -6.49 -7.93 -7.23
C ILE A 16 -5.37 -7.29 -8.05
N GLU A 17 -5.10 -7.83 -9.25
CA GLU A 17 -4.02 -7.37 -10.12
C GLU A 17 -4.34 -6.06 -10.83
N GLY A 18 -5.62 -5.74 -10.98
CA GLY A 18 -6.06 -4.47 -11.55
C GLY A 18 -7.57 -4.41 -11.73
N LEU A 19 -8.05 -3.22 -12.04
CA LEU A 19 -9.46 -2.94 -12.27
C LEU A 19 -9.68 -2.54 -13.73
N ALA A 20 -10.83 -2.93 -14.28
CA ALA A 20 -11.32 -2.43 -15.55
C ALA A 20 -12.62 -1.65 -15.31
N PHE A 21 -12.59 -0.36 -15.60
CA PHE A 21 -13.75 0.53 -15.53
C PHE A 21 -14.02 1.11 -16.92
N GLY A 22 -15.04 0.61 -17.58
CA GLY A 22 -15.29 0.91 -18.99
C GLY A 22 -14.07 0.58 -19.85
N LYS A 23 -13.51 1.57 -20.54
CA LYS A 23 -12.29 1.43 -21.34
C LYS A 23 -10.98 1.63 -20.53
N THR A 24 -11.09 2.11 -19.30
CA THR A 24 -9.93 2.40 -18.46
C THR A 24 -9.47 1.16 -17.72
N ARG A 25 -8.17 0.90 -17.76
CA ARG A 25 -7.52 -0.18 -17.00
C ARG A 25 -6.62 0.44 -15.95
N ILE A 26 -6.82 0.07 -14.70
CA ILE A 26 -6.09 0.58 -13.54
C ILE A 26 -5.30 -0.59 -12.95
N PRO A 27 -3.97 -0.66 -13.16
CA PRO A 27 -3.16 -1.74 -12.60
C PRO A 27 -3.01 -1.57 -11.09
N ASN A 28 -2.74 -2.68 -10.39
CA ASN A 28 -2.32 -2.61 -8.99
C ASN A 28 -0.92 -1.98 -8.91
N TYR A 29 -0.77 -0.96 -8.07
CA TYR A 29 0.53 -0.32 -7.84
C TYR A 29 1.49 -1.15 -6.99
N ASN A 30 1.00 -2.21 -6.35
CA ASN A 30 1.84 -3.22 -5.74
C ASN A 30 2.42 -4.16 -6.81
N LEU A 31 3.65 -3.90 -7.22
CA LEU A 31 4.31 -4.67 -8.27
C LEU A 31 4.64 -6.12 -7.88
N LEU A 32 4.42 -6.54 -6.65
CA LEU A 32 4.55 -7.96 -6.27
C LEU A 32 3.37 -8.78 -6.78
N VAL A 33 2.17 -8.21 -6.77
CA VAL A 33 0.95 -8.91 -7.18
C VAL A 33 1.03 -9.28 -8.66
N GLY A 34 0.82 -10.56 -8.97
CA GLY A 34 0.98 -11.11 -10.32
C GLY A 34 2.42 -11.28 -10.82
N ARG A 35 3.44 -11.00 -9.97
CA ARG A 35 4.88 -11.09 -10.33
C ARG A 35 5.70 -11.90 -9.35
N TYR A 36 5.46 -11.75 -8.06
CA TYR A 36 6.17 -12.48 -7.02
C TYR A 36 5.35 -13.70 -6.60
N PRO A 37 5.94 -14.91 -6.56
CA PRO A 37 5.22 -16.14 -6.25
C PRO A 37 4.55 -16.06 -4.88
N GLY A 38 3.23 -16.29 -4.86
CA GLY A 38 2.43 -16.25 -3.65
C GLY A 38 2.05 -14.86 -3.16
N ALA A 39 2.44 -13.77 -3.87
CA ALA A 39 2.05 -12.41 -3.49
C ALA A 39 0.52 -12.25 -3.48
N ASP A 40 0.00 -11.82 -2.34
CA ASP A 40 -1.43 -11.69 -2.07
C ASP A 40 -1.82 -10.37 -1.37
N GLY A 41 -0.93 -9.38 -1.43
CA GLY A 41 -1.20 -8.03 -0.88
C GLY A 41 0.08 -7.22 -0.63
N MET A 42 0.00 -6.06 0.03
CA MET A 42 -1.21 -5.59 0.69
C MET A 42 -1.46 -4.10 0.43
N LYS A 43 -0.53 -3.19 0.78
CA LYS A 43 -0.75 -1.73 0.70
C LYS A 43 0.50 -0.99 0.26
N THR A 44 0.34 -0.15 -0.73
CA THR A 44 1.36 0.81 -1.16
C THR A 44 1.11 2.19 -0.57
N GLY A 45 2.14 3.02 -0.50
CA GLY A 45 2.05 4.42 -0.14
C GLY A 45 3.17 5.21 -0.77
N PHE A 46 2.89 6.47 -1.09
CA PHE A 46 3.88 7.41 -1.58
C PHE A 46 3.50 8.84 -1.20
N VAL A 47 4.42 9.53 -0.57
CA VAL A 47 4.50 10.99 -0.49
C VAL A 47 5.96 11.37 -0.55
N CYS A 48 6.27 12.59 -1.02
CA CYS A 48 7.65 13.02 -1.21
C CYS A 48 8.49 12.95 0.07
N GLU A 49 7.88 13.21 1.21
CA GLU A 49 8.51 13.20 2.53
C GLU A 49 8.92 11.81 2.99
N SER A 50 8.12 10.79 2.67
CA SER A 50 8.35 9.41 3.11
C SER A 50 8.92 8.50 2.03
N GLY A 51 8.98 8.94 0.76
CA GLY A 51 9.35 8.08 -0.35
C GLY A 51 8.31 7.01 -0.68
N PHE A 52 8.72 5.98 -1.40
CA PHE A 52 7.87 4.86 -1.80
C PHE A 52 7.85 3.77 -0.72
N ASN A 53 6.65 3.45 -0.25
CA ASN A 53 6.41 2.55 0.88
C ASN A 53 5.57 1.35 0.44
N LEU A 54 5.80 0.19 1.06
CA LEU A 54 5.04 -1.03 0.78
C LEU A 54 4.96 -1.92 2.02
N VAL A 55 3.76 -2.32 2.35
CA VAL A 55 3.49 -3.53 3.12
C VAL A 55 3.19 -4.62 2.10
N GLY A 56 4.10 -5.55 1.89
CA GLY A 56 3.92 -6.68 0.98
C GLY A 56 3.64 -7.96 1.76
N THR A 57 2.72 -8.78 1.25
CA THR A 57 2.43 -10.09 1.82
C THR A 57 2.50 -11.17 0.76
N ALA A 58 2.93 -12.34 1.16
CA ALA A 58 2.92 -13.53 0.32
C ALA A 58 2.62 -14.77 1.14
N THR A 59 1.89 -15.71 0.54
CA THR A 59 1.55 -17.00 1.13
C THR A 59 2.11 -18.13 0.27
N ARG A 60 2.91 -19.02 0.89
CA ARG A 60 3.46 -20.22 0.28
C ARG A 60 3.31 -21.39 1.22
N ASN A 61 2.79 -22.51 0.74
CA ASN A 61 2.62 -23.74 1.51
C ASN A 61 1.92 -23.52 2.88
N GLY A 62 0.88 -22.69 2.90
CA GLY A 62 0.13 -22.37 4.12
C GLY A 62 0.81 -21.37 5.06
N ARG A 63 2.05 -20.94 4.78
CA ARG A 63 2.77 -19.93 5.57
C ARG A 63 2.64 -18.56 4.92
N THR A 64 2.07 -17.61 5.66
CA THR A 64 1.96 -16.21 5.23
C THR A 64 3.02 -15.36 5.90
N LEU A 65 3.77 -14.63 5.11
CA LEU A 65 4.73 -13.64 5.58
C LEU A 65 4.29 -12.22 5.19
N ALA A 66 4.66 -11.26 6.01
CA ALA A 66 4.53 -9.84 5.72
C ALA A 66 5.89 -9.16 5.86
N ALA A 67 6.26 -8.34 4.87
CA ALA A 67 7.43 -7.49 4.91
C ALA A 67 7.02 -6.04 4.72
N VAL A 68 7.70 -5.14 5.42
CA VAL A 68 7.41 -3.70 5.38
C VAL A 68 8.67 -2.95 5.00
N VAL A 69 8.54 -2.07 4.01
CA VAL A 69 9.62 -1.22 3.53
C VAL A 69 9.11 0.22 3.44
N PHE A 70 9.93 1.15 3.92
CA PHE A 70 9.68 2.59 3.82
C PHE A 70 10.85 3.28 3.14
N GLY A 71 10.59 4.39 2.46
CA GLY A 71 11.62 5.31 2.02
C GLY A 71 12.33 4.95 0.73
N GLU A 72 11.83 4.02 -0.06
CA GLU A 72 12.46 3.66 -1.33
C GLU A 72 12.31 4.77 -2.39
N LYS A 73 13.24 4.77 -3.34
CA LYS A 73 13.35 5.80 -4.38
C LYS A 73 12.30 5.72 -5.49
N ASN A 74 11.69 4.56 -5.68
CA ASN A 74 10.63 4.34 -6.67
C ASN A 74 9.84 3.05 -6.38
N GLY A 75 8.75 2.84 -7.12
CA GLY A 75 7.86 1.70 -6.93
C GLY A 75 8.50 0.34 -7.21
N LEU A 76 9.48 0.27 -8.13
CA LEU A 76 10.22 -0.96 -8.41
C LEU A 76 11.17 -1.31 -7.25
N ALA A 77 11.95 -0.33 -6.79
CA ALA A 77 12.91 -0.53 -5.69
C ALA A 77 12.19 -1.02 -4.42
N ARG A 78 11.04 -0.44 -4.07
CA ARG A 78 10.25 -0.92 -2.91
C ARG A 78 9.74 -2.35 -3.08
N ALA A 79 9.35 -2.74 -4.31
CA ALA A 79 8.91 -4.10 -4.59
C ALA A 79 10.07 -5.10 -4.47
N GLU A 80 11.23 -4.76 -5.02
CA GLU A 80 12.46 -5.58 -4.92
C GLU A 80 12.92 -5.74 -3.47
N ALA A 81 12.91 -4.65 -2.70
CA ALA A 81 13.29 -4.69 -1.29
C ALA A 81 12.37 -5.60 -0.48
N VAL A 82 11.05 -5.49 -0.68
CA VAL A 82 10.07 -6.38 -0.03
C VAL A 82 10.25 -7.82 -0.48
N ALA A 83 10.47 -8.07 -1.78
CA ALA A 83 10.67 -9.42 -2.29
C ALA A 83 11.90 -10.10 -1.64
N LYS A 84 13.02 -9.39 -1.51
CA LYS A 84 14.23 -9.89 -0.83
C LYS A 84 13.94 -10.25 0.64
N LEU A 85 13.18 -9.41 1.35
CA LEU A 85 12.80 -9.70 2.74
C LEU A 85 11.89 -10.93 2.84
N LEU A 86 10.94 -11.07 1.91
CA LEU A 86 10.06 -12.24 1.85
C LEU A 86 10.85 -13.52 1.52
N ASP A 87 11.79 -13.45 0.56
CA ASP A 87 12.66 -14.59 0.23
C ASP A 87 13.50 -15.02 1.43
N ALA A 88 14.14 -14.07 2.12
CA ALA A 88 14.87 -14.34 3.35
C ALA A 88 13.96 -14.97 4.42
N GLY A 89 12.74 -14.44 4.59
CA GLY A 89 11.77 -14.98 5.52
C GLY A 89 11.30 -16.39 5.15
N PHE A 90 11.07 -16.70 3.88
CA PHE A 90 10.69 -18.05 3.44
C PHE A 90 11.85 -19.05 3.53
N ALA A 91 13.10 -18.60 3.38
CA ALA A 91 14.27 -19.44 3.57
C ALA A 91 14.51 -19.79 5.05
N THR A 92 14.03 -18.96 5.98
CA THR A 92 14.17 -19.21 7.42
C THR A 92 13.14 -20.26 7.87
N GLN A 93 13.60 -21.32 8.50
CA GLN A 93 12.71 -22.33 9.10
C GLN A 93 12.32 -21.93 10.52
N GLY A 94 11.06 -22.19 10.87
CA GLY A 94 10.53 -21.92 12.21
C GLY A 94 9.96 -20.50 12.38
N GLN A 95 9.45 -20.24 13.59
CA GLN A 95 8.97 -18.93 14.01
C GLN A 95 10.08 -18.25 14.83
N GLY A 96 10.28 -16.95 14.61
CA GLY A 96 11.14 -16.16 15.48
C GLY A 96 10.60 -16.11 16.91
N SER A 97 11.47 -15.93 17.87
CA SER A 97 11.12 -15.78 19.29
C SER A 97 10.49 -14.43 19.65
N ALA A 98 10.72 -13.40 18.82
CA ALA A 98 10.19 -12.07 19.04
C ALA A 98 8.78 -11.91 18.47
N SER A 99 7.90 -11.23 19.21
CA SER A 99 6.59 -10.79 18.73
C SER A 99 6.57 -9.28 18.51
N LEU A 100 5.65 -8.78 17.67
CA LEU A 100 5.49 -7.34 17.47
C LEU A 100 5.20 -6.59 18.78
N ALA A 101 4.55 -7.26 19.75
CA ALA A 101 4.27 -6.68 21.04
C ALA A 101 5.51 -6.53 21.95
N THR A 102 6.56 -7.30 21.67
CA THR A 102 7.80 -7.33 22.48
C THR A 102 8.99 -6.64 21.81
N LEU A 103 8.82 -6.14 20.57
CA LEU A 103 9.86 -5.41 19.87
C LEU A 103 10.04 -4.01 20.49
N ALA A 104 11.26 -3.73 20.94
CA ALA A 104 11.63 -2.39 21.37
C ALA A 104 11.83 -1.48 20.14
N PRO A 105 11.58 -0.16 20.26
CA PRO A 105 11.96 0.80 19.24
C PRO A 105 13.46 0.70 18.93
N TYR A 106 13.80 0.78 17.63
CA TYR A 106 15.16 0.73 17.17
C TYR A 106 15.54 2.06 16.50
N GLY A 107 16.69 2.61 16.89
CA GLY A 107 17.21 3.86 16.35
C GLY A 107 16.59 5.11 16.99
N ASP A 108 16.95 6.28 16.42
CA ASP A 108 16.36 7.56 16.81
C ASP A 108 14.96 7.70 16.20
N THR A 109 13.95 7.71 17.06
CA THR A 109 12.54 7.85 16.64
C THR A 109 12.01 9.28 16.80
N GLN A 110 12.85 10.22 17.24
CA GLN A 110 12.41 11.58 17.62
C GLN A 110 12.15 12.47 16.39
N THR A 111 12.94 12.32 15.33
CA THR A 111 12.83 13.20 14.16
C THR A 111 12.78 12.35 12.88
N PRO A 112 11.60 12.24 12.23
CA PRO A 112 11.50 11.56 10.94
C PRO A 112 12.36 12.26 9.87
N THR A 113 13.08 11.49 9.08
CA THR A 113 13.86 12.02 7.95
C THR A 113 12.92 12.49 6.84
N ASP A 114 13.05 13.76 6.43
CA ASP A 114 12.37 14.29 5.25
C ASP A 114 13.12 13.87 3.97
N LEU A 115 12.52 13.01 3.16
CA LEU A 115 13.10 12.50 1.92
C LEU A 115 12.81 13.36 0.69
N ARG A 116 12.05 14.47 0.79
CA ARG A 116 11.72 15.35 -0.34
C ARG A 116 12.93 15.75 -1.18
N PRO A 117 14.08 16.18 -0.59
CA PRO A 117 15.24 16.60 -1.36
C PRO A 117 15.85 15.49 -2.22
N VAL A 118 15.61 14.23 -1.85
CA VAL A 118 16.15 13.05 -2.55
C VAL A 118 15.13 12.48 -3.53
N ILE A 119 13.87 12.38 -3.11
CA ILE A 119 12.80 11.72 -3.85
C ILE A 119 12.14 12.65 -4.85
N CYS A 120 11.75 13.87 -4.44
CA CYS A 120 11.00 14.81 -5.27
C CYS A 120 11.82 16.07 -5.56
N LYS A 121 12.89 15.93 -6.36
CA LYS A 121 13.61 17.11 -6.86
C LYS A 121 12.65 17.99 -7.67
N PRO A 122 12.72 19.34 -7.57
CA PRO A 122 11.77 20.24 -8.22
C PRO A 122 11.57 19.99 -9.72
N ALA A 123 12.62 19.58 -10.45
CA ALA A 123 12.56 19.24 -11.86
C ALA A 123 11.88 17.87 -12.17
N GLN A 124 11.60 17.05 -11.17
CA GLN A 124 11.08 15.70 -11.32
C GLN A 124 9.76 15.47 -10.56
N ALA A 125 9.34 16.43 -9.74
CA ALA A 125 8.18 16.29 -8.87
C ALA A 125 6.87 15.99 -9.64
N ALA A 126 6.70 16.54 -10.83
CA ALA A 126 5.54 16.30 -11.69
C ALA A 126 5.50 14.89 -12.32
N ALA A 127 6.66 14.19 -12.36
CA ALA A 127 6.78 12.86 -12.96
C ALA A 127 6.75 11.71 -11.96
N GLN A 128 6.79 12.00 -10.66
CA GLN A 128 6.86 11.00 -9.61
C GLN A 128 5.50 10.82 -8.94
N SER A 129 4.66 10.02 -9.56
CA SER A 129 3.43 9.52 -8.98
C SER A 129 3.51 8.00 -8.80
N GLU A 130 2.63 7.42 -8.01
CA GLU A 130 2.50 5.95 -7.92
C GLU A 130 2.30 5.30 -9.29
N ALA A 131 1.65 6.02 -10.22
CA ALA A 131 1.42 5.58 -11.60
C ALA A 131 2.69 5.60 -12.48
N SER A 132 3.71 6.40 -12.13
CA SER A 132 4.95 6.52 -12.91
C SER A 132 5.98 5.41 -12.65
N THR A 133 5.57 4.32 -12.02
CA THR A 133 6.42 3.20 -11.61
C THR A 133 6.80 2.24 -12.73
N GLY A 134 6.46 2.55 -13.98
CA GLY A 134 6.92 1.80 -15.14
C GLY A 134 8.44 1.95 -15.34
N PRO A 135 9.16 0.88 -15.69
CA PRO A 135 10.59 0.93 -15.89
C PRO A 135 10.94 1.80 -17.11
N LYS A 136 11.65 2.89 -16.87
CA LYS A 136 12.45 3.53 -17.90
C LYS A 136 13.79 2.82 -17.93
N GLU A 137 14.06 2.13 -19.02
CA GLU A 137 15.33 1.52 -19.45
C GLU A 137 16.39 1.25 -18.35
N GLY A 138 16.45 0.03 -17.87
CA GLY A 138 17.47 -0.56 -17.02
C GLY A 138 17.39 -2.07 -17.12
N PRO A 139 18.34 -2.84 -16.55
CA PRO A 139 18.25 -4.29 -16.54
C PRO A 139 16.89 -4.68 -15.90
N LYS A 140 16.11 -5.47 -16.63
CA LYS A 140 14.78 -5.89 -16.18
C LYS A 140 14.94 -6.78 -14.95
N SER A 141 14.52 -6.27 -13.81
CA SER A 141 14.41 -7.10 -12.60
C SER A 141 13.49 -8.29 -12.86
N ILE A 142 13.81 -9.43 -12.25
CA ILE A 142 12.92 -10.62 -12.30
C ILE A 142 11.49 -10.30 -11.82
N TYR A 143 11.33 -9.30 -10.93
CA TYR A 143 10.04 -8.85 -10.42
C TYR A 143 9.27 -7.94 -11.39
N GLN A 144 9.86 -7.57 -12.52
CA GLN A 144 9.16 -6.87 -13.61
C GLN A 144 8.43 -7.84 -14.55
N GLN A 145 8.79 -9.10 -14.52
CA GLN A 145 8.14 -10.11 -15.35
C GLN A 145 6.80 -10.49 -14.69
N LYS A 146 5.73 -10.43 -15.47
CA LYS A 146 4.44 -10.94 -15.03
C LYS A 146 4.48 -12.47 -15.00
N LEU A 147 3.92 -13.07 -13.96
CA LEU A 147 3.75 -14.53 -13.92
C LEU A 147 2.66 -14.99 -14.90
N THR A 148 1.63 -14.16 -15.05
CA THR A 148 0.48 -14.42 -15.95
C THR A 148 -0.02 -13.11 -16.52
N ASP A 149 -0.89 -13.15 -17.50
CA ASP A 149 -1.66 -11.98 -17.91
C ASP A 149 -2.51 -11.48 -16.74
N PRO A 150 -2.55 -10.15 -16.48
CA PRO A 150 -3.24 -9.61 -15.33
C PRO A 150 -4.74 -9.89 -15.37
N LYS A 151 -5.24 -10.50 -14.32
CA LYS A 151 -6.67 -10.71 -14.11
C LYS A 151 -7.30 -9.40 -13.65
N LEU A 152 -8.04 -8.77 -14.56
CA LEU A 152 -8.73 -7.52 -14.25
C LEU A 152 -10.12 -7.81 -13.69
N VAL A 153 -10.45 -7.18 -12.58
CA VAL A 153 -11.81 -7.17 -12.05
C VAL A 153 -12.58 -6.04 -12.73
N VAL A 154 -13.68 -6.38 -13.39
CA VAL A 154 -14.57 -5.37 -14.00
C VAL A 154 -15.38 -4.73 -12.90
N VAL A 155 -15.33 -3.40 -12.84
CA VAL A 155 -16.10 -2.60 -11.88
C VAL A 155 -17.04 -1.66 -12.62
N SER A 156 -18.18 -1.36 -11.97
CA SER A 156 -19.20 -0.45 -12.46
C SER A 156 -19.64 0.50 -11.33
N LEU A 157 -20.35 1.53 -11.69
CA LEU A 157 -20.90 2.51 -10.74
C LEU A 157 -22.10 2.00 -9.92
N GLY A 158 -22.18 0.70 -9.66
CA GLY A 158 -23.18 0.14 -8.75
C GLY A 158 -24.64 0.36 -9.17
N GLY A 159 -24.91 0.35 -10.49
CA GLY A 159 -26.25 0.60 -11.04
C GLY A 159 -26.54 2.07 -11.36
N ALA A 160 -25.63 2.99 -11.10
CA ALA A 160 -25.74 4.35 -11.60
C ALA A 160 -25.59 4.35 -13.14
N THR A 161 -26.70 4.54 -13.83
CA THR A 161 -26.74 4.71 -15.29
C THR A 161 -26.82 6.19 -15.60
N GLY A 162 -25.81 6.74 -16.28
CA GLY A 162 -25.80 8.13 -16.71
C GLY A 162 -24.43 8.81 -16.55
N PRO A 163 -24.25 9.99 -17.12
CA PRO A 163 -23.04 10.76 -16.94
C PRO A 163 -22.90 11.15 -15.46
N VAL A 164 -21.66 11.06 -14.95
CA VAL A 164 -21.35 11.53 -13.58
C VAL A 164 -21.77 13.00 -13.50
N PRO A 165 -22.66 13.37 -12.55
CA PRO A 165 -23.05 14.76 -12.39
C PRO A 165 -21.83 15.64 -12.21
N LYS A 166 -21.78 16.80 -12.90
CA LYS A 166 -20.67 17.75 -12.77
C LYS A 166 -20.40 18.17 -11.32
N ALA A 167 -21.42 18.12 -10.46
CA ALA A 167 -21.32 18.34 -9.02
C ALA A 167 -20.44 17.31 -8.28
N MET A 168 -20.21 16.11 -8.84
CA MET A 168 -19.31 15.11 -8.24
C MET A 168 -17.84 15.27 -8.67
N VAL A 169 -17.54 16.19 -9.56
CA VAL A 169 -16.16 16.51 -10.01
C VAL A 169 -15.55 17.60 -9.14
N GLY A 170 -16.35 18.26 -8.28
CA GLY A 170 -15.89 19.27 -7.33
C GLY A 170 -15.58 18.66 -5.95
N ARG A 171 -14.91 19.44 -5.12
CA ARG A 171 -14.75 19.13 -3.70
C ARG A 171 -16.14 18.99 -3.07
N VAL A 172 -16.52 17.78 -2.72
CA VAL A 172 -17.76 17.55 -1.99
C VAL A 172 -17.52 18.04 -0.56
N GLU A 173 -18.12 19.15 -0.18
CA GLU A 173 -18.21 19.54 1.23
C GLU A 173 -19.25 18.64 1.90
N TYR A 174 -18.77 17.74 2.70
CA TYR A 174 -19.61 16.86 3.50
C TYR A 174 -20.03 17.61 4.78
N ALA A 175 -21.07 18.43 4.70
CA ALA A 175 -21.59 19.15 5.87
C ALA A 175 -22.18 18.21 6.95
N ASP A 176 -22.60 17.01 6.56
CA ASP A 176 -23.31 16.08 7.43
C ASP A 176 -22.76 14.64 7.37
N VAL A 177 -21.44 14.49 7.28
CA VAL A 177 -20.86 13.16 7.47
C VAL A 177 -20.97 12.79 8.95
N PRO A 178 -21.69 11.72 9.32
CA PRO A 178 -21.69 11.27 10.70
C PRO A 178 -20.26 10.96 11.11
N VAL A 179 -19.71 11.73 12.03
CA VAL A 179 -18.43 11.40 12.64
C VAL A 179 -18.64 10.10 13.41
N PRO A 180 -17.88 9.03 13.11
CA PRO A 180 -18.01 7.79 13.86
C PRO A 180 -17.82 8.10 15.34
N SER A 181 -18.79 7.68 16.16
CA SER A 181 -18.66 7.80 17.61
C SER A 181 -17.41 7.03 18.03
N TRP A 182 -16.64 7.62 18.93
CA TRP A 182 -15.50 6.94 19.51
C TRP A 182 -15.93 5.62 20.15
N ARG A 183 -15.19 4.56 19.94
CA ARG A 183 -15.48 3.26 20.56
C ARG A 183 -15.40 3.39 22.08
N PRO A 184 -16.46 3.09 22.81
CA PRO A 184 -16.51 3.29 24.27
C PRO A 184 -15.55 2.38 25.05
N ASP A 185 -15.06 1.32 24.42
CA ASP A 185 -14.10 0.36 24.97
C ASP A 185 -12.62 0.79 24.85
N LEU A 186 -12.35 1.91 24.18
CA LEU A 186 -10.99 2.45 24.03
C LEU A 186 -10.90 3.87 24.61
N PRO A 187 -9.79 4.22 25.28
CA PRO A 187 -9.56 5.60 25.70
C PRO A 187 -9.44 6.52 24.48
N PRO A 188 -9.96 7.75 24.53
CA PRO A 188 -9.80 8.71 23.42
C PRO A 188 -8.29 8.98 23.20
N PRO A 189 -7.86 9.14 21.91
CA PRO A 189 -6.48 9.49 21.61
C PRO A 189 -6.10 10.84 22.26
N ALA A 190 -4.90 10.94 22.79
CA ALA A 190 -4.42 12.11 23.55
C ALA A 190 -4.48 13.46 22.79
N PHE A 191 -4.60 13.42 21.45
CA PHE A 191 -4.71 14.64 20.63
C PHE A 191 -6.15 15.13 20.43
N ALA A 192 -7.16 14.42 20.90
CA ALA A 192 -8.55 14.89 20.81
C ALA A 192 -8.88 16.04 21.80
N ALA A 193 -8.00 16.31 22.76
CA ALA A 193 -8.19 17.35 23.78
C ALA A 193 -7.86 18.79 23.32
N SER A 194 -7.22 18.98 22.16
CA SER A 194 -6.79 20.31 21.69
C SER A 194 -7.69 20.94 20.62
N ALA A 195 -8.78 20.30 20.22
CA ALA A 195 -9.66 20.80 19.15
C ALA A 195 -10.93 21.54 19.65
N GLN A 196 -11.09 21.75 20.96
CA GLN A 196 -12.22 22.49 21.53
C GLN A 196 -11.80 23.81 22.17
N GLY A 197 -11.15 24.65 21.41
CA GLY A 197 -10.75 25.98 21.90
C GLY A 197 -10.34 26.90 20.75
N GLY A 198 -11.30 27.51 20.08
CA GLY A 198 -11.07 28.55 19.09
C GLY A 198 -12.36 28.97 18.43
#